data_b6fad5d11e9ddf179d217b99712ae08a
#
_entry.id   b6fad5d11e9ddf179d217b99712ae08a
#
_cell.length_a   1.000
_cell.length_b   1.000
_cell.length_c   1.000
_cell.angle_alpha   90.00
_cell.angle_beta   90.00
_cell.angle_gamma   90.00
#
_symmetry.space_group_name_H-M   'P 1'
#
loop_
_entity.id
_entity.type
_entity.pdbx_description
1 polymer ?
#
loop_
_entity_poly.entity_id
_entity_poly.type
_entity_poly.pdbx_seq_one_letter_code
_entity_poly.pdbx_strand_id
1 'polypeptide(L)' 'MNGKRLEILRLYPTEFLIEMLDNMEDLSEQGQKEALEEITYILFEREVKESEE' A
#
# COMPACT_ATOMS: atom_id res chain seq x y z
N MET A 1 -9.51 3.90 7.68
CA MET A 1 -8.38 3.02 7.40
C MET A 1 -8.35 1.88 8.42
N ASN A 2 -8.13 0.68 7.98
CA ASN A 2 -8.12 -0.49 8.86
C ASN A 2 -6.69 -0.84 9.27
N GLY A 3 -6.40 -0.77 10.57
CA GLY A 3 -5.07 -1.05 11.09
C GLY A 3 -4.57 -2.46 10.82
N LYS A 4 -5.47 -3.43 10.80
CA LYS A 4 -5.11 -4.82 10.50
C LYS A 4 -4.61 -4.97 9.07
N ARG A 5 -5.25 -4.29 8.14
CA ARG A 5 -4.85 -4.36 6.73
C ARG A 5 -3.48 -3.72 6.55
N LEU A 6 -3.21 -2.63 7.25
CA LEU A 6 -1.91 -2.00 7.18
C LEU A 6 -0.82 -2.91 7.71
N GLU A 7 -1.09 -3.63 8.78
CA GLU A 7 -0.12 -4.59 9.32
C GLU A 7 0.19 -5.69 8.33
N ILE A 8 -0.84 -6.21 7.66
CA ILE A 8 -0.65 -7.25 6.67
C ILE A 8 0.14 -6.73 5.48
N LEU A 9 -0.21 -5.55 4.99
CA LEU A 9 0.47 -4.96 3.85
C LEU A 9 1.94 -4.67 4.14
N ARG A 10 2.27 -4.34 5.39
CA ARG A 10 3.66 -4.10 5.77
C ARG A 10 4.54 -5.33 5.68
N LEU A 11 3.93 -6.51 5.65
CA LEU A 11 4.68 -7.76 5.51
C LEU A 11 5.12 -8.02 4.07
N TYR A 12 4.52 -7.34 3.12
CA TYR A 12 4.82 -7.53 1.71
C TYR A 12 5.98 -6.65 1.24
N PRO A 13 6.76 -7.13 0.27
CA PRO A 13 7.83 -6.30 -0.30
C PRO A 13 7.25 -5.17 -1.14
N THR A 14 8.05 -4.11 -1.31
CA THR A 14 7.63 -2.94 -2.07
C THR A 14 7.18 -3.29 -3.49
N GLU A 15 7.90 -4.20 -4.14
CA GLU A 15 7.57 -4.61 -5.50
C GLU A 15 6.17 -5.22 -5.58
N PHE A 16 5.82 -6.00 -4.58
CA PHE A 16 4.50 -6.62 -4.53
C PHE A 16 3.40 -5.56 -4.38
N LEU A 17 3.66 -4.58 -3.54
CA LEU A 17 2.70 -3.50 -3.33
C LEU A 17 2.47 -2.70 -4.61
N ILE A 18 3.53 -2.46 -5.37
CA ILE A 18 3.43 -1.77 -6.65
C ILE A 18 2.61 -2.58 -7.63
N GLU A 19 2.83 -3.90 -7.67
CA GLU A 19 2.04 -4.77 -8.54
C GLU A 19 0.56 -4.74 -8.17
N MET A 20 0.26 -4.65 -6.89
CA MET A 20 -1.12 -4.55 -6.44
C MET A 20 -1.79 -3.28 -6.98
N LEU A 21 -1.04 -2.18 -7.05
CA LEU A 21 -1.56 -0.95 -7.63
C LEU A 21 -1.87 -1.10 -9.12
N ASP A 22 -1.05 -1.85 -9.83
CA ASP A 22 -1.27 -2.09 -11.25
C ASP A 22 -2.47 -2.99 -11.52
N ASN A 23 -2.83 -3.83 -10.57
CA ASN A 23 -3.89 -4.82 -10.74
C ASN A 23 -5.20 -4.46 -10.03
N MET A 24 -5.38 -3.19 -9.68
CA MET A 24 -6.57 -2.75 -8.98
C MET A 24 -7.83 -2.69 -9.84
N GLU A 25 -7.70 -2.89 -11.13
CA GLU A 25 -8.85 -2.82 -12.05
C GLU A 25 -9.99 -3.76 -11.67
N ASP A 26 -9.65 -4.87 -11.04
CA ASP A 26 -10.64 -5.87 -10.63
C ASP A 26 -11.43 -5.48 -9.39
N LEU A 27 -11.04 -4.41 -8.72
CA LEU A 27 -11.71 -3.94 -7.51
C LEU A 27 -12.79 -2.91 -7.84
N SER A 28 -13.76 -2.77 -6.94
CA SER A 28 -14.75 -1.71 -7.06
C SER A 28 -14.05 -0.35 -6.89
N GLU A 29 -14.73 0.72 -7.29
CA GLU A 29 -14.16 2.06 -7.15
C GLU A 29 -13.74 2.36 -5.72
N GLN A 30 -14.56 1.96 -4.75
CA GLN A 30 -14.23 2.18 -3.35
C GLN A 30 -13.05 1.32 -2.91
N GLY A 31 -13.00 0.07 -3.37
CA GLY A 31 -11.88 -0.80 -3.06
C GLY A 31 -10.58 -0.26 -3.63
N GLN A 32 -10.62 0.28 -4.85
CA GLN A 32 -9.44 0.88 -5.46
C GLN A 32 -8.96 2.08 -4.66
N LYS A 33 -9.88 2.92 -4.23
CA LYS A 33 -9.54 4.10 -3.46
C LYS A 33 -8.88 3.73 -2.13
N GLU A 34 -9.47 2.76 -1.42
CA GLU A 34 -8.93 2.32 -0.15
C GLU A 34 -7.55 1.67 -0.31
N ALA A 35 -7.41 0.83 -1.31
CA ALA A 35 -6.14 0.18 -1.57
C ALA A 35 -5.05 1.20 -1.91
N LEU A 36 -5.40 2.17 -2.74
CA LEU A 36 -4.47 3.23 -3.11
C LEU A 36 -3.99 4.01 -1.89
N GLU A 37 -4.92 4.39 -1.02
CA GLU A 37 -4.57 5.12 0.19
C GLU A 37 -3.65 4.32 1.10
N GLU A 38 -3.99 3.07 1.33
CA GLU A 38 -3.23 2.21 2.23
C GLU A 38 -1.84 1.90 1.69
N ILE A 39 -1.76 1.53 0.42
CA ILE A 39 -0.48 1.18 -0.19
C ILE A 39 0.42 2.41 -0.30
N THR A 40 -0.14 3.54 -0.71
CA THR A 40 0.61 4.78 -0.81
C THR A 40 1.16 5.19 0.55
N TYR A 41 0.36 5.02 1.60
CA TYR A 41 0.80 5.34 2.95
C TYR A 41 2.03 4.52 3.35
N ILE A 42 1.99 3.22 3.07
CA ILE A 42 3.09 2.33 3.43
C ILE A 42 4.35 2.63 2.62
N LEU A 43 4.19 2.88 1.33
CA LEU A 43 5.33 3.23 0.49
C LEU A 43 5.97 4.53 0.93
N PHE A 44 5.15 5.49 1.32
CA PHE A 44 5.64 6.76 1.84
C PHE A 44 6.41 6.56 3.14
N GLU A 45 5.89 5.72 4.04
CA GLU A 45 6.57 5.40 5.28
C GLU A 45 7.97 4.84 5.04
N ARG A 46 8.06 3.91 4.07
CA ARG A 46 9.34 3.28 3.76
C ARG A 46 10.34 4.29 3.19
N GLU A 47 9.86 5.17 2.35
CA GLU A 47 10.70 6.19 1.77
C GLU A 47 11.22 7.16 2.81
N VAL A 48 10.37 7.58 3.73
CA VAL A 48 10.77 8.48 4.81
C VAL A 48 11.83 7.83 5.69
N LYS A 49 11.66 6.56 6.01
CA LYS A 49 12.62 5.83 6.83
C LYS A 49 13.99 5.75 6.17
N GLU A 50 14.02 5.51 4.87
CA GLU A 50 15.28 5.46 4.14
C GLU A 50 15.97 6.82 4.12
N SER A 51 15.17 7.88 4.04
CA SER A 51 15.71 9.23 4.00
C SER A 51 16.30 9.69 5.32
N GLU A 52 15.85 9.09 6.42
CA GLU A 52 16.33 9.47 7.75
C GLU A 52 17.71 8.90 8.07
N GLU A 53 18.17 7.97 7.32
CA GLU A 53 19.52 7.45 7.47
C GLU A 53 20.53 8.31 6.74
#